data_aaf08dec56d947cabed53abb00c03775
#
_entry.id   aaf08dec56d947cabed53abb00c03775
#
_cell.length_a   1.000
_cell.length_b   1.000
_cell.length_c   1.000
_cell.angle_alpha   90.00
_cell.angle_beta   90.00
_cell.angle_gamma   90.00
#
_symmetry.space_group_name_H-M   'P 1'
#
loop_
_entity.id
_entity.type
_entity.pdbx_description
1 polymer ?
#
loop_
_entity_poly.entity_id
_entity_poly.type
_entity_poly.pdbx_seq_one_letter_code
_entity_poly.pdbx_strand_id
1 'polypeptide(L)'
;MRLLLDWNILLGISRRFTAHLWVQITKDKQKRKKIRNFIERRTLIFNAGDSDKKIPKQIIEKINHFDNDDFLALNFLNNKDKHKTLTKTTKISSNSQISKKYFIHSNQLENLYNLLQQNIDMQEEREGRRHYGFFDFDSNSKNPKSPLNPWAYVRVKNEAKTLRASLDSILPAIQRGVIGYNDCDDGSEEIILEFCKQYPSFIPVKYPYKVIIENPTKEENKLYSYYNYILNFIPKNEWFIKIDVDHIYDAKRLYKSFYLPRNKWDMVDYPRINLQVKNADILIAKNGKNGYLLDIGDQKLCCNIACGFVERVGKKRFYTPPTKEDIKLLPNYRSYEAFIMGFFKRNNKILDRFLFIEFCRRHFKAELTNYHFPFIKQSRCHLSFKECLTIKDYQNSQDSNIGTRIDKKMLLEDRILELYTRFNL
;
A
#
# COMPACT_ATOMS: atom_id res chain seq x y z
N MET A 1 -28.75 -20.76 4.60
CA MET A 1 -27.91 -19.54 4.70
C MET A 1 -28.74 -18.36 4.17
N ARG A 2 -29.53 -17.70 5.04
CA ARG A 2 -30.34 -16.55 4.68
C ARG A 2 -29.45 -15.30 4.65
N LEU A 3 -29.12 -14.82 3.47
CA LEU A 3 -28.58 -13.48 3.28
C LEU A 3 -29.69 -12.50 3.64
N LEU A 4 -29.67 -11.97 4.85
CA LEU A 4 -30.36 -10.73 5.18
C LEU A 4 -29.60 -9.60 4.46
N LEU A 5 -29.97 -9.37 3.21
CA LEU A 5 -29.58 -8.17 2.47
C LEU A 5 -30.28 -7.00 3.15
N ASP A 6 -29.51 -6.15 3.82
CA ASP A 6 -30.01 -4.89 4.37
C ASP A 6 -30.70 -4.09 3.25
N TRP A 7 -31.97 -3.71 3.44
CA TRP A 7 -32.76 -2.92 2.49
C TRP A 7 -32.04 -1.63 2.07
N ASN A 8 -31.25 -1.04 2.94
CA ASN A 8 -30.43 0.14 2.63
C ASN A 8 -29.31 -0.17 1.63
N ILE A 9 -28.78 -1.40 1.66
CA ILE A 9 -27.81 -1.89 0.68
C ILE A 9 -28.49 -2.08 -0.66
N LEU A 10 -29.66 -2.73 -0.70
CA LEU A 10 -30.42 -2.97 -1.93
C LEU A 10 -30.90 -1.67 -2.59
N LEU A 11 -31.46 -0.71 -1.81
CA LEU A 11 -31.83 0.62 -2.31
C LEU A 11 -30.60 1.40 -2.81
N GLY A 12 -29.50 1.27 -2.09
CA GLY A 12 -28.25 1.86 -2.51
C GLY A 12 -27.74 1.26 -3.82
N ILE A 13 -27.90 -0.05 -4.00
CA ILE A 13 -27.58 -0.79 -5.20
C ILE A 13 -28.45 -0.31 -6.36
N SER A 14 -29.74 -0.30 -6.25
CA SER A 14 -30.68 0.15 -7.26
C SER A 14 -30.42 1.59 -7.74
N ARG A 15 -30.22 2.53 -6.82
CA ARG A 15 -29.98 3.94 -7.14
C ARG A 15 -28.66 4.17 -7.90
N ARG A 16 -27.63 3.34 -7.67
CA ARG A 16 -26.35 3.47 -8.39
C ARG A 16 -26.45 2.85 -9.79
N PHE A 17 -27.15 1.73 -9.93
CA PHE A 17 -27.35 1.10 -11.23
C PHE A 17 -28.02 2.07 -12.18
N THR A 18 -29.11 2.70 -11.75
CA THR A 18 -29.77 3.73 -12.54
C THR A 18 -28.85 4.92 -12.81
N ALA A 19 -28.07 5.38 -11.85
CA ALA A 19 -27.13 6.50 -12.04
C ALA A 19 -26.01 6.17 -13.05
N HIS A 20 -25.42 4.97 -13.02
CA HIS A 20 -24.42 4.54 -14.01
C HIS A 20 -25.00 4.38 -15.41
N LEU A 21 -26.19 3.81 -15.54
CA LEU A 21 -26.91 3.73 -16.81
C LEU A 21 -27.14 5.13 -17.38
N TRP A 22 -27.60 6.06 -16.54
CA TRP A 22 -27.82 7.45 -16.93
C TRP A 22 -26.52 8.17 -17.35
N VAL A 23 -25.36 7.89 -16.71
CA VAL A 23 -24.08 8.47 -17.15
C VAL A 23 -23.69 8.01 -18.55
N GLN A 24 -23.98 6.75 -18.90
CA GLN A 24 -23.66 6.22 -20.22
C GLN A 24 -24.61 6.74 -21.31
N ILE A 25 -25.88 6.92 -20.98
CA ILE A 25 -26.92 7.35 -21.93
C ILE A 25 -26.94 8.88 -22.09
N THR A 26 -26.52 9.63 -21.07
CA THR A 26 -26.62 11.10 -21.09
C THR A 26 -25.46 11.73 -21.86
N LYS A 27 -25.76 12.34 -23.00
CA LYS A 27 -24.82 13.13 -23.80
C LYS A 27 -24.41 14.46 -23.13
N ASP A 28 -25.18 14.95 -22.16
CA ASP A 28 -24.99 16.21 -21.46
C ASP A 28 -23.84 16.14 -20.43
N LYS A 29 -22.82 16.96 -20.63
CA LYS A 29 -21.64 17.04 -19.74
C LYS A 29 -21.98 17.47 -18.30
N GLN A 30 -22.96 18.38 -18.11
CA GLN A 30 -23.35 18.85 -16.77
C GLN A 30 -24.13 17.80 -16.01
N LYS A 31 -25.05 17.09 -16.67
CA LYS A 31 -25.77 15.96 -16.08
C LYS A 31 -24.81 14.83 -15.71
N ARG A 32 -23.83 14.49 -16.57
CA ARG A 32 -22.77 13.53 -16.25
C ARG A 32 -21.98 13.93 -15.00
N LYS A 33 -21.67 15.21 -14.85
CA LYS A 33 -20.95 15.72 -13.67
C LYS A 33 -21.78 15.57 -12.40
N LYS A 34 -23.09 15.91 -12.45
CA LYS A 34 -24.01 15.74 -11.31
C LYS A 34 -24.16 14.27 -10.90
N ILE A 35 -24.25 13.35 -11.87
CA ILE A 35 -24.40 11.92 -11.61
C ILE A 35 -23.09 11.33 -11.07
N ARG A 36 -21.92 11.73 -11.61
CA ARG A 36 -20.61 11.37 -11.04
C ARG A 36 -20.47 11.83 -9.61
N ASN A 37 -20.80 13.08 -9.31
CA ASN A 37 -20.78 13.60 -7.95
C ASN A 37 -21.71 12.83 -7.01
N PHE A 38 -22.84 12.33 -7.50
CA PHE A 38 -23.76 11.48 -6.73
C PHE A 38 -23.17 10.10 -6.43
N ILE A 39 -22.44 9.51 -7.40
CA ILE A 39 -21.71 8.25 -7.24
C ILE A 39 -20.51 8.44 -6.30
N GLU A 40 -19.77 9.54 -6.47
CA GLU A 40 -18.61 9.91 -5.66
C GLU A 40 -18.97 10.22 -4.19
N ARG A 41 -20.21 10.64 -3.88
CA ARG A 41 -20.70 10.84 -2.51
C ARG A 41 -20.67 9.60 -1.61
N ARG A 42 -20.21 8.45 -2.12
CA ARG A 42 -19.99 7.24 -1.31
C ARG A 42 -18.53 6.91 -1.07
N THR A 43 -17.64 7.80 -1.41
CA THR A 43 -16.28 7.74 -0.91
C THR A 43 -16.31 8.23 0.54
N LEU A 44 -16.03 7.34 1.47
CA LEU A 44 -15.87 7.68 2.88
C LEU A 44 -14.45 8.15 3.10
N ILE A 45 -14.29 9.38 3.58
CA ILE A 45 -12.99 9.95 3.92
C ILE A 45 -12.77 9.72 5.41
N PHE A 46 -11.59 9.21 5.75
CA PHE A 46 -11.14 9.02 7.12
C PHE A 46 -10.04 10.02 7.43
N ASN A 47 -10.25 10.78 8.49
CA ASN A 47 -9.24 11.68 9.03
C ASN A 47 -8.28 10.92 9.95
N ALA A 48 -7.19 11.58 10.31
CA ALA A 48 -6.23 11.05 11.27
C ALA A 48 -6.92 10.66 12.58
N GLY A 49 -6.72 9.44 13.01
CA GLY A 49 -7.35 8.87 14.19
C GLY A 49 -8.81 8.37 14.04
N ASP A 50 -9.44 8.55 12.87
CA ASP A 50 -10.81 8.01 12.68
C ASP A 50 -10.82 6.48 12.59
N SER A 51 -9.74 5.84 12.15
CA SER A 51 -9.57 4.39 12.17
C SER A 51 -9.61 3.83 13.60
N ASP A 52 -9.15 4.58 14.59
CA ASP A 52 -9.11 4.16 16.00
C ASP A 52 -10.51 3.80 16.52
N LYS A 53 -11.54 4.51 16.04
CA LYS A 53 -12.96 4.25 16.38
C LYS A 53 -13.49 2.91 15.84
N LYS A 54 -12.75 2.23 14.97
CA LYS A 54 -13.10 0.93 14.39
C LYS A 54 -12.39 -0.23 15.07
N ILE A 55 -11.40 0.06 15.88
CA ILE A 55 -10.54 -0.92 16.55
C ILE A 55 -11.11 -1.20 17.96
N PRO A 56 -11.17 -2.47 18.39
CA PRO A 56 -11.57 -2.80 19.76
C PRO A 56 -10.70 -2.07 20.78
N LYS A 57 -11.30 -1.56 21.87
CA LYS A 57 -10.63 -0.72 22.88
C LYS A 57 -9.34 -1.34 23.41
N GLN A 58 -9.38 -2.61 23.76
CA GLN A 58 -8.20 -3.34 24.28
C GLN A 58 -7.06 -3.45 23.26
N ILE A 59 -7.39 -3.54 21.97
CA ILE A 59 -6.41 -3.63 20.89
C ILE A 59 -5.80 -2.26 20.61
N ILE A 60 -6.63 -1.21 20.52
CA ILE A 60 -6.14 0.14 20.22
C ILE A 60 -5.24 0.68 21.34
N GLU A 61 -5.50 0.34 22.60
CA GLU A 61 -4.64 0.69 23.73
C GLU A 61 -3.24 0.07 23.54
N LYS A 62 -3.16 -1.23 23.19
CA LYS A 62 -1.89 -1.90 22.90
C LYS A 62 -1.17 -1.26 21.70
N ILE A 63 -1.88 -1.04 20.58
CA ILE A 63 -1.30 -0.43 19.37
C ILE A 63 -0.72 0.95 19.70
N ASN A 64 -1.43 1.78 20.49
CA ASN A 64 -1.00 3.14 20.79
C ASN A 64 0.18 3.20 21.74
N HIS A 65 0.38 2.16 22.56
CA HIS A 65 1.47 2.10 23.54
C HIS A 65 2.85 1.91 22.86
N PHE A 66 2.91 1.30 21.67
CA PHE A 66 4.15 1.02 20.95
C PHE A 66 4.25 1.82 19.66
N ASP A 67 5.49 2.06 19.20
CA ASP A 67 5.78 2.75 17.95
C ASP A 67 6.34 1.80 16.86
N ASN A 68 6.45 2.32 15.65
CA ASN A 68 6.99 1.57 14.53
C ASN A 68 8.43 1.08 14.81
N ASP A 69 9.22 1.93 15.44
CA ASP A 69 10.63 1.68 15.70
C ASP A 69 10.85 0.62 16.78
N ASP A 70 9.89 0.46 17.71
CA ASP A 70 9.90 -0.63 18.70
C ASP A 70 9.91 -1.99 18.01
N PHE A 71 9.01 -2.17 17.02
CA PHE A 71 8.96 -3.42 16.25
C PHE A 71 10.14 -3.59 15.30
N LEU A 72 10.63 -2.50 14.68
CA LEU A 72 11.80 -2.57 13.80
C LEU A 72 13.04 -3.01 14.58
N ALA A 73 13.24 -2.48 15.77
CA ALA A 73 14.35 -2.89 16.62
C ALA A 73 14.21 -4.33 17.12
N LEU A 74 12.99 -4.72 17.55
CA LEU A 74 12.73 -6.09 17.98
C LEU A 74 13.01 -7.07 16.85
N ASN A 75 12.55 -6.79 15.63
CA ASN A 75 12.77 -7.64 14.46
C ASN A 75 14.25 -7.71 14.06
N PHE A 76 14.96 -6.60 14.17
CA PHE A 76 16.41 -6.57 13.94
C PHE A 76 17.17 -7.44 14.95
N LEU A 77 16.84 -7.34 16.23
CA LEU A 77 17.43 -8.17 17.28
C LEU A 77 17.14 -9.65 17.06
N ASN A 78 15.90 -9.99 16.77
CA ASN A 78 15.46 -11.37 16.52
C ASN A 78 16.20 -12.02 15.33
N ASN A 79 16.56 -11.25 14.30
CA ASN A 79 17.31 -11.77 13.15
C ASN A 79 18.80 -11.93 13.37
N LYS A 80 19.42 -11.11 14.25
CA LYS A 80 20.85 -11.26 14.60
C LYS A 80 21.15 -12.53 15.40
N ASP A 81 20.15 -13.04 16.15
CA ASP A 81 20.32 -14.10 17.13
C ASP A 81 19.86 -15.48 16.64
N LYS A 82 20.04 -15.81 15.36
CA LYS A 82 19.71 -17.12 14.79
C LYS A 82 20.34 -18.34 15.51
N HIS A 83 21.25 -18.12 16.47
CA HIS A 83 21.97 -19.19 17.18
C HIS A 83 21.95 -19.10 18.70
N LYS A 84 21.28 -18.13 19.30
CA LYS A 84 21.20 -18.03 20.77
C LYS A 84 19.79 -17.59 21.17
N THR A 85 19.14 -18.41 21.98
CA THR A 85 17.92 -18.05 22.70
C THR A 85 18.12 -16.71 23.38
N LEU A 86 17.26 -15.72 23.13
CA LEU A 86 17.28 -14.41 23.79
C LEU A 86 17.15 -14.64 25.30
N THR A 87 18.26 -14.72 26.00
CA THR A 87 18.28 -14.61 27.45
C THR A 87 18.02 -13.17 27.84
N LYS A 88 16.99 -13.01 28.64
CA LYS A 88 16.16 -11.85 28.96
C LYS A 88 16.83 -10.50 29.23
N THR A 89 18.10 -10.42 29.57
CA THR A 89 18.65 -9.21 30.20
C THR A 89 19.93 -8.65 29.59
N THR A 90 20.76 -9.48 28.98
CA THR A 90 22.14 -9.09 28.65
C THR A 90 22.28 -8.37 27.32
N LYS A 91 21.28 -8.44 26.42
CA LYS A 91 21.44 -7.98 25.03
C LYS A 91 20.76 -6.67 24.68
N ILE A 92 19.69 -6.31 25.40
CA ILE A 92 18.98 -5.03 25.18
C ILE A 92 19.81 -3.87 25.74
N SER A 93 20.54 -4.10 26.85
CA SER A 93 21.38 -3.09 27.50
C SER A 93 22.69 -2.79 26.79
N SER A 94 23.23 -3.73 25.99
CA SER A 94 24.57 -3.62 25.39
C SER A 94 24.60 -2.95 24.00
N ASN A 95 23.46 -2.55 23.42
CA ASN A 95 23.41 -2.08 22.03
C ASN A 95 23.12 -0.58 21.89
N SER A 96 24.09 0.25 22.32
CA SER A 96 24.06 1.72 22.09
C SER A 96 23.92 2.12 20.60
N GLN A 97 24.29 1.25 19.66
CA GLN A 97 24.12 1.48 18.23
C GLN A 97 22.67 1.30 17.76
N ILE A 98 21.91 0.35 18.34
CA ILE A 98 20.50 0.12 17.99
C ILE A 98 19.64 1.23 18.57
N SER A 99 19.87 1.64 19.81
CA SER A 99 19.16 2.75 20.42
C SER A 99 19.39 4.07 19.68
N LYS A 100 20.61 4.27 19.14
CA LYS A 100 20.92 5.43 18.28
C LYS A 100 20.23 5.37 16.91
N LYS A 101 20.14 4.16 16.31
CA LYS A 101 19.53 3.99 14.98
C LYS A 101 17.99 4.07 15.00
N TYR A 102 17.36 3.65 16.08
CA TYR A 102 15.89 3.55 16.17
C TYR A 102 15.27 4.41 17.29
N PHE A 103 16.04 5.22 18.00
CA PHE A 103 15.59 6.13 19.07
C PHE A 103 14.75 5.46 20.17
N ILE A 104 15.10 4.24 20.60
CA ILE A 104 14.28 3.40 21.45
C ILE A 104 14.77 3.38 22.89
N HIS A 105 13.84 3.46 23.83
CA HIS A 105 14.10 3.19 25.24
C HIS A 105 14.11 1.67 25.48
N SER A 106 15.20 1.17 26.11
CA SER A 106 15.37 -0.27 26.40
C SER A 106 14.18 -0.89 27.15
N ASN A 107 13.57 -0.13 28.07
CA ASN A 107 12.41 -0.56 28.86
C ASN A 107 11.17 -0.81 27.99
N GLN A 108 11.02 -0.09 26.90
CA GLN A 108 9.86 -0.24 26.00
C GLN A 108 9.97 -1.51 25.15
N LEU A 109 11.17 -1.84 24.68
CA LEU A 109 11.42 -3.11 23.97
C LEU A 109 11.24 -4.32 24.88
N GLU A 110 11.67 -4.23 26.14
CA GLU A 110 11.49 -5.29 27.13
C GLU A 110 9.99 -5.51 27.41
N ASN A 111 9.23 -4.42 27.59
CA ASN A 111 7.78 -4.49 27.77
C ASN A 111 7.08 -5.12 26.57
N LEU A 112 7.45 -4.74 25.33
CA LEU A 112 6.93 -5.32 24.10
C LEU A 112 7.24 -6.81 24.02
N TYR A 113 8.49 -7.19 24.26
CA TYR A 113 8.91 -8.59 24.27
C TYR A 113 8.14 -9.42 25.31
N ASN A 114 8.00 -8.92 26.54
CA ASN A 114 7.27 -9.61 27.61
C ASN A 114 5.78 -9.78 27.24
N LEU A 115 5.15 -8.76 26.66
CA LEU A 115 3.76 -8.82 26.20
C LEU A 115 3.56 -9.87 25.10
N LEU A 116 4.49 -9.94 24.15
CA LEU A 116 4.45 -10.91 23.06
C LEU A 116 4.73 -12.35 23.53
N GLN A 117 5.60 -12.52 24.54
CA GLN A 117 5.86 -13.84 25.15
C GLN A 117 4.70 -14.36 26.02
N GLN A 118 3.92 -13.49 26.64
CA GLN A 118 2.74 -13.87 27.41
C GLN A 118 1.61 -14.45 26.54
N ASN A 119 1.60 -14.11 25.26
CA ASN A 119 0.68 -14.70 24.27
C ASN A 119 1.27 -16.01 23.70
N ILE A 120 1.48 -17.01 24.59
CA ILE A 120 2.24 -18.25 24.34
C ILE A 120 1.73 -19.09 23.15
N ASP A 121 0.44 -19.01 22.80
CA ASP A 121 -0.15 -19.69 21.63
C ASP A 121 0.44 -19.22 20.30
N MET A 122 1.31 -18.21 20.33
CA MET A 122 1.95 -17.62 19.16
C MET A 122 3.28 -18.29 18.75
N GLN A 123 3.81 -19.23 19.53
CA GLN A 123 5.08 -19.90 19.17
C GLN A 123 4.91 -20.90 18.04
N GLU A 124 3.83 -21.66 18.02
CA GLU A 124 3.56 -22.65 16.97
C GLU A 124 3.22 -22.01 15.61
N GLU A 125 2.63 -20.81 15.61
CA GLU A 125 2.26 -20.09 14.38
C GLU A 125 3.41 -19.35 13.69
N ARG A 126 4.58 -19.28 14.31
CA ARG A 126 5.76 -18.57 13.77
C ARG A 126 6.61 -19.41 12.83
N GLU A 127 6.25 -20.68 12.61
CA GLU A 127 6.91 -21.48 11.59
C GLU A 127 6.73 -20.80 10.23
N GLY A 128 7.80 -20.17 9.72
CA GLY A 128 7.84 -19.40 8.48
C GLY A 128 7.78 -17.88 8.61
N ARG A 129 7.16 -17.30 9.66
CA ARG A 129 7.12 -15.86 9.88
C ARG A 129 8.13 -15.42 10.95
N ARG A 130 9.25 -14.89 10.57
CA ARG A 130 10.32 -14.53 11.51
C ARG A 130 10.31 -13.07 11.94
N HIS A 131 9.13 -12.47 12.12
CA HIS A 131 9.00 -11.08 12.55
C HIS A 131 7.75 -10.83 13.38
N TYR A 132 7.74 -9.70 14.09
CA TYR A 132 6.70 -9.23 14.98
C TYR A 132 6.08 -7.94 14.44
N GLY A 133 4.83 -7.64 14.85
CA GLY A 133 4.15 -6.42 14.46
C GLY A 133 2.87 -6.16 15.23
N PHE A 134 2.18 -5.08 14.89
CA PHE A 134 0.89 -4.70 15.47
C PHE A 134 -0.18 -5.78 15.28
N PHE A 135 -0.05 -6.61 14.26
CA PHE A 135 -0.92 -7.75 14.00
C PHE A 135 -0.88 -8.82 15.09
N ASP A 136 0.15 -8.84 15.94
CA ASP A 136 0.26 -9.77 17.05
C ASP A 136 -0.73 -9.43 18.20
N PHE A 137 -1.33 -8.24 18.18
CA PHE A 137 -2.27 -7.82 19.21
C PHE A 137 -3.73 -8.23 18.95
N ASP A 138 -4.07 -8.62 17.71
CA ASP A 138 -5.43 -9.03 17.35
C ASP A 138 -5.44 -10.43 16.71
N SER A 139 -6.12 -11.37 17.35
CA SER A 139 -6.23 -12.75 16.87
C SER A 139 -6.89 -12.88 15.48
N ASN A 140 -7.71 -11.91 15.08
CA ASN A 140 -8.29 -11.89 13.74
C ASN A 140 -7.23 -11.71 12.63
N SER A 141 -6.03 -11.23 12.98
CA SER A 141 -4.88 -11.17 12.08
C SER A 141 -4.32 -12.55 11.71
N LYS A 142 -4.70 -13.60 12.43
CA LYS A 142 -4.34 -15.00 12.11
C LYS A 142 -5.12 -15.53 10.91
N ASN A 143 -6.34 -15.03 10.69
CA ASN A 143 -7.18 -15.48 9.58
C ASN A 143 -6.64 -14.95 8.24
N PRO A 144 -6.22 -15.80 7.29
CA PRO A 144 -5.67 -15.40 6.00
C PRO A 144 -6.67 -14.63 5.12
N LYS A 145 -7.98 -14.75 5.41
CA LYS A 145 -9.04 -14.04 4.70
C LYS A 145 -9.46 -12.71 5.38
N SER A 146 -8.82 -12.37 6.50
CA SER A 146 -9.06 -11.10 7.19
C SER A 146 -8.38 -9.95 6.47
N PRO A 147 -8.97 -8.74 6.42
CA PRO A 147 -8.27 -7.55 5.98
C PRO A 147 -7.10 -7.18 6.90
N LEU A 148 -7.05 -7.72 8.14
CA LEU A 148 -5.94 -7.53 9.09
C LEU A 148 -4.71 -8.41 8.77
N ASN A 149 -4.81 -9.29 7.76
CA ASN A 149 -3.71 -10.13 7.28
C ASN A 149 -3.53 -9.99 5.75
N PRO A 150 -3.29 -8.79 5.24
CA PRO A 150 -3.12 -8.63 3.80
C PRO A 150 -1.74 -9.10 3.34
N TRP A 151 -1.66 -9.50 2.09
CA TRP A 151 -0.41 -9.68 1.38
C TRP A 151 0.17 -8.33 0.96
N ALA A 152 1.43 -8.07 1.22
CA ALA A 152 2.15 -7.04 0.49
C ALA A 152 2.30 -7.48 -0.98
N TYR A 153 1.78 -6.70 -1.90
CA TYR A 153 1.94 -6.89 -3.33
C TYR A 153 2.97 -5.87 -3.83
N VAL A 154 4.22 -6.32 -3.95
CA VAL A 154 5.39 -5.49 -4.28
C VAL A 154 5.88 -5.81 -5.66
N ARG A 155 6.31 -4.79 -6.44
CA ARG A 155 6.94 -4.97 -7.75
C ARG A 155 8.14 -4.05 -7.83
N VAL A 156 9.25 -4.63 -8.24
CA VAL A 156 10.57 -3.99 -8.20
C VAL A 156 11.22 -4.04 -9.58
N LYS A 157 11.84 -2.92 -9.95
CA LYS A 157 12.83 -2.83 -11.02
C LYS A 157 13.77 -1.68 -10.71
N ASN A 158 15.02 -2.00 -10.39
CA ASN A 158 16.09 -1.02 -10.13
C ASN A 158 15.73 -0.01 -9.04
N GLU A 159 15.55 -0.51 -7.81
CA GLU A 159 15.14 0.25 -6.63
C GLU A 159 16.09 0.01 -5.44
N ALA A 160 17.33 -0.44 -5.67
CA ALA A 160 18.25 -0.85 -4.60
C ALA A 160 18.43 0.21 -3.50
N LYS A 161 18.38 1.49 -3.86
CA LYS A 161 18.53 2.60 -2.90
C LYS A 161 17.41 2.68 -1.87
N THR A 162 16.19 2.35 -2.23
CA THR A 162 14.99 2.56 -1.40
C THR A 162 14.39 1.27 -0.87
N LEU A 163 14.62 0.18 -1.57
CA LEU A 163 13.96 -1.10 -1.42
C LEU A 163 13.99 -1.63 0.02
N ARG A 164 15.18 -1.73 0.62
CA ARG A 164 15.33 -2.30 1.96
C ARG A 164 14.60 -1.48 3.02
N ALA A 165 14.77 -0.17 3.02
CA ALA A 165 14.12 0.72 3.98
C ALA A 165 12.59 0.71 3.84
N SER A 166 12.10 0.65 2.60
CA SER A 166 10.67 0.53 2.32
C SER A 166 10.08 -0.78 2.85
N LEU A 167 10.73 -1.92 2.56
CA LEU A 167 10.31 -3.24 3.04
C LEU A 167 10.36 -3.33 4.57
N ASP A 168 11.43 -2.84 5.20
CA ASP A 168 11.52 -2.82 6.65
C ASP A 168 10.38 -1.99 7.28
N SER A 169 10.00 -0.86 6.65
CA SER A 169 8.95 0.03 7.16
C SER A 169 7.56 -0.59 7.20
N ILE A 170 7.28 -1.60 6.38
CA ILE A 170 5.97 -2.28 6.38
C ILE A 170 5.92 -3.51 7.31
N LEU A 171 7.06 -4.04 7.75
CA LEU A 171 7.11 -5.26 8.56
C LEU A 171 6.21 -5.21 9.80
N PRO A 172 6.14 -4.10 10.58
CA PRO A 172 5.27 -4.06 11.74
C PRO A 172 3.76 -4.09 11.43
N ALA A 173 3.37 -3.83 10.17
CA ALA A 173 1.96 -3.84 9.76
C ALA A 173 1.56 -5.09 8.99
N ILE A 174 2.48 -5.71 8.23
CA ILE A 174 2.17 -6.72 7.23
C ILE A 174 2.96 -8.00 7.52
N GLN A 175 2.23 -9.13 7.61
CA GLN A 175 2.78 -10.42 8.01
C GLN A 175 3.42 -11.18 6.87
N ARG A 176 3.02 -10.93 5.63
CA ARG A 176 3.38 -11.73 4.45
C ARG A 176 3.30 -10.93 3.17
N GLY A 177 3.98 -11.38 2.14
CA GLY A 177 3.99 -10.66 0.87
C GLY A 177 4.50 -11.47 -0.30
N VAL A 178 4.30 -10.91 -1.48
CA VAL A 178 4.93 -11.35 -2.73
C VAL A 178 5.73 -10.19 -3.27
N ILE A 179 7.00 -10.41 -3.51
CA ILE A 179 7.93 -9.42 -4.06
C ILE A 179 8.31 -9.86 -5.46
N GLY A 180 7.62 -9.28 -6.45
CA GLY A 180 7.93 -9.50 -7.85
C GLY A 180 9.06 -8.61 -8.33
N TYR A 181 9.96 -9.16 -9.15
CA TYR A 181 11.05 -8.39 -9.74
C TYR A 181 11.39 -8.87 -11.16
N ASN A 182 11.95 -7.97 -11.96
CA ASN A 182 12.41 -8.30 -13.31
C ASN A 182 13.54 -7.39 -13.75
N ASP A 183 14.49 -7.94 -14.51
CA ASP A 183 15.61 -7.22 -15.14
C ASP A 183 16.28 -6.19 -14.20
N CYS A 184 16.58 -6.59 -12.96
CA CYS A 184 17.30 -5.75 -12.00
C CYS A 184 18.81 -5.88 -12.27
N ASP A 185 19.49 -4.74 -12.36
CA ASP A 185 20.94 -4.65 -12.61
C ASP A 185 21.66 -3.71 -11.60
N ASP A 186 20.96 -3.31 -10.53
CA ASP A 186 21.43 -2.35 -9.53
C ASP A 186 21.63 -2.95 -8.10
N GLY A 187 21.53 -4.28 -7.95
CA GLY A 187 21.57 -4.97 -6.65
C GLY A 187 20.20 -5.18 -5.99
N SER A 188 19.10 -4.79 -6.66
CA SER A 188 17.75 -4.99 -6.12
C SER A 188 17.38 -6.46 -5.93
N GLU A 189 17.82 -7.37 -6.83
CA GLU A 189 17.53 -8.80 -6.72
C GLU A 189 18.16 -9.40 -5.46
N GLU A 190 19.42 -9.08 -5.18
CA GLU A 190 20.15 -9.53 -4.01
C GLU A 190 19.49 -9.08 -2.72
N ILE A 191 19.05 -7.81 -2.65
CA ILE A 191 18.31 -7.26 -1.50
C ILE A 191 17.00 -8.01 -1.28
N ILE A 192 16.26 -8.34 -2.35
CA ILE A 192 15.01 -9.10 -2.26
C ILE A 192 15.26 -10.49 -1.70
N LEU A 193 16.25 -11.20 -2.24
CA LEU A 193 16.57 -12.56 -1.83
C LEU A 193 17.04 -12.60 -0.37
N GLU A 194 17.86 -11.65 0.05
CA GLU A 194 18.29 -11.52 1.44
C GLU A 194 17.11 -11.22 2.37
N PHE A 195 16.25 -10.27 1.99
CA PHE A 195 15.05 -9.93 2.77
C PHE A 195 14.12 -11.14 2.94
N CYS A 196 13.82 -11.87 1.87
CA CYS A 196 12.96 -13.05 1.92
C CYS A 196 13.60 -14.21 2.71
N LYS A 197 14.92 -14.33 2.73
CA LYS A 197 15.63 -15.28 3.58
C LYS A 197 15.49 -14.91 5.08
N GLN A 198 15.49 -13.62 5.40
CA GLN A 198 15.27 -13.13 6.77
C GLN A 198 13.80 -13.28 7.19
N TYR A 199 12.87 -13.05 6.27
CA TYR A 199 11.41 -13.05 6.48
C TYR A 199 10.72 -14.01 5.50
N PRO A 200 10.72 -15.35 5.77
CA PRO A 200 10.25 -16.37 4.83
C PRO A 200 8.77 -16.28 4.45
N SER A 201 7.98 -15.50 5.18
CA SER A 201 6.59 -15.20 4.81
C SER A 201 6.46 -14.23 3.61
N PHE A 202 7.58 -13.66 3.15
CA PHE A 202 7.67 -12.89 1.91
C PHE A 202 8.30 -13.75 0.81
N ILE A 203 7.60 -13.88 -0.31
CA ILE A 203 7.96 -14.79 -1.41
C ILE A 203 8.61 -13.98 -2.54
N PRO A 204 9.89 -14.24 -2.90
CA PRO A 204 10.50 -13.62 -4.04
C PRO A 204 10.02 -14.29 -5.34
N VAL A 205 9.60 -13.49 -6.32
CA VAL A 205 9.09 -13.99 -7.60
C VAL A 205 9.76 -13.27 -8.76
N LYS A 206 10.69 -13.95 -9.41
CA LYS A 206 11.33 -13.44 -10.64
C LYS A 206 10.38 -13.56 -11.82
N TYR A 207 10.13 -12.44 -12.51
CA TYR A 207 9.38 -12.48 -13.78
C TYR A 207 10.30 -12.99 -14.90
N PRO A 208 9.90 -14.03 -15.65
CA PRO A 208 10.82 -14.69 -16.59
C PRO A 208 11.01 -13.93 -17.91
N TYR A 209 10.24 -12.85 -18.14
CA TYR A 209 10.29 -12.10 -19.39
C TYR A 209 10.73 -10.66 -19.17
N LYS A 210 11.34 -10.07 -20.21
CA LYS A 210 11.68 -8.64 -20.19
C LYS A 210 10.44 -7.76 -20.33
N VAL A 211 10.30 -6.76 -19.44
CA VAL A 211 9.22 -5.77 -19.56
C VAL A 211 9.66 -4.64 -20.51
N ILE A 212 8.85 -4.38 -21.52
CA ILE A 212 9.08 -3.34 -22.53
C ILE A 212 7.89 -2.38 -22.49
N ILE A 213 8.17 -1.11 -22.21
CA ILE A 213 7.15 -0.07 -22.18
C ILE A 213 6.83 0.47 -23.56
N GLU A 214 7.86 0.69 -24.37
CA GLU A 214 7.74 1.29 -25.71
C GLU A 214 7.61 0.20 -26.76
N ASN A 215 6.52 0.22 -27.51
CA ASN A 215 6.23 -0.69 -28.61
C ASN A 215 6.43 -2.20 -28.29
N PRO A 216 5.90 -2.74 -27.17
CA PRO A 216 6.01 -4.16 -26.91
C PRO A 216 5.28 -4.97 -27.97
N THR A 217 5.97 -5.97 -28.55
CA THR A 217 5.42 -6.82 -29.62
C THR A 217 4.76 -8.10 -29.08
N LYS A 218 5.20 -8.57 -27.93
CA LYS A 218 4.69 -9.78 -27.28
C LYS A 218 3.89 -9.45 -26.04
N GLU A 219 2.88 -10.27 -25.74
CA GLU A 219 2.00 -10.07 -24.60
C GLU A 219 2.75 -10.16 -23.27
N GLU A 220 3.66 -11.12 -23.13
CA GLU A 220 4.50 -11.31 -21.96
C GLU A 220 5.47 -10.16 -21.70
N ASN A 221 5.80 -9.35 -22.71
CA ASN A 221 6.67 -8.19 -22.55
C ASN A 221 5.94 -6.93 -22.04
N LYS A 222 4.62 -7.00 -21.86
CA LYS A 222 3.82 -5.85 -21.42
C LYS A 222 3.81 -5.72 -19.88
N LEU A 223 3.79 -4.49 -19.42
CA LEU A 223 3.84 -4.20 -17.98
C LEU A 223 2.67 -4.84 -17.20
N TYR A 224 1.45 -4.79 -17.74
CA TYR A 224 0.30 -5.37 -17.05
C TYR A 224 0.35 -6.91 -16.98
N SER A 225 1.04 -7.58 -17.91
CA SER A 225 1.27 -9.03 -17.87
C SER A 225 2.18 -9.40 -16.71
N TYR A 226 3.26 -8.65 -16.50
CA TYR A 226 4.12 -8.77 -15.33
C TYR A 226 3.30 -8.58 -14.04
N TYR A 227 2.46 -7.57 -13.97
CA TYR A 227 1.63 -7.30 -12.80
C TYR A 227 0.65 -8.44 -12.50
N ASN A 228 -0.02 -8.96 -13.52
CA ASN A 228 -0.92 -10.12 -13.35
C ASN A 228 -0.16 -11.39 -12.95
N TYR A 229 1.05 -11.60 -13.49
CA TYR A 229 1.88 -12.74 -13.13
C TYR A 229 2.15 -12.76 -11.61
N ILE A 230 2.59 -11.64 -11.04
CA ILE A 230 2.85 -11.53 -9.60
C ILE A 230 1.55 -11.64 -8.78
N LEU A 231 0.44 -11.04 -9.25
CA LEU A 231 -0.84 -11.11 -8.55
C LEU A 231 -1.38 -12.55 -8.45
N ASN A 232 -1.02 -13.44 -9.37
CA ASN A 232 -1.45 -14.84 -9.35
C ASN A 232 -0.87 -15.65 -8.17
N PHE A 233 0.21 -15.17 -7.54
CA PHE A 233 0.74 -15.78 -6.31
C PHE A 233 -0.06 -15.45 -5.06
N ILE A 234 -0.98 -14.49 -5.14
CA ILE A 234 -1.87 -14.15 -4.02
C ILE A 234 -3.17 -14.94 -4.13
N PRO A 235 -3.52 -15.76 -3.14
CA PRO A 235 -4.71 -16.59 -3.19
C PRO A 235 -6.00 -15.79 -3.38
N LYS A 236 -6.99 -16.39 -4.06
CA LYS A 236 -8.30 -15.77 -4.22
C LYS A 236 -9.03 -15.68 -2.88
N ASN A 237 -9.81 -14.62 -2.71
CA ASN A 237 -10.52 -14.23 -1.48
C ASN A 237 -9.61 -13.83 -0.30
N GLU A 238 -8.32 -13.64 -0.52
CA GLU A 238 -7.42 -13.03 0.45
C GLU A 238 -7.18 -11.55 0.12
N TRP A 239 -6.83 -10.77 1.13
CA TRP A 239 -6.58 -9.33 0.97
C TRP A 239 -5.15 -9.07 0.54
N PHE A 240 -4.95 -8.03 -0.23
CA PHE A 240 -3.62 -7.54 -0.57
C PHE A 240 -3.60 -6.01 -0.62
N ILE A 241 -2.42 -5.47 -0.37
CA ILE A 241 -2.12 -4.05 -0.50
C ILE A 241 -0.97 -3.87 -1.47
N LYS A 242 -1.15 -2.97 -2.44
CA LYS A 242 -0.06 -2.55 -3.31
C LYS A 242 0.93 -1.70 -2.52
N ILE A 243 2.19 -2.10 -2.52
CA ILE A 243 3.31 -1.41 -1.88
C ILE A 243 4.27 -0.94 -2.96
N ASP A 244 4.58 0.34 -2.96
CA ASP A 244 5.62 0.93 -3.80
C ASP A 244 6.87 1.19 -2.94
N VAL A 245 8.04 0.84 -3.46
CA VAL A 245 9.29 0.78 -2.68
C VAL A 245 10.11 2.08 -2.70
N ASP A 246 9.58 3.16 -3.26
CA ASP A 246 10.06 4.53 -3.08
C ASP A 246 9.29 5.29 -1.99
N HIS A 247 8.64 4.53 -1.09
CA HIS A 247 7.89 5.04 0.05
C HIS A 247 8.48 4.52 1.36
N ILE A 248 8.37 5.32 2.42
CA ILE A 248 8.49 4.88 3.81
C ILE A 248 7.10 4.92 4.43
N TYR A 249 6.68 3.82 5.05
CA TYR A 249 5.35 3.66 5.63
C TYR A 249 5.37 3.89 7.13
N ASP A 250 4.36 4.59 7.64
CA ASP A 250 4.00 4.56 9.05
C ASP A 250 3.19 3.28 9.30
N ALA A 251 3.86 2.25 9.79
CA ALA A 251 3.26 0.93 9.96
C ALA A 251 2.09 0.93 10.95
N LYS A 252 2.13 1.75 12.00
CA LYS A 252 1.04 1.88 12.97
C LYS A 252 -0.24 2.38 12.30
N ARG A 253 -0.14 3.47 11.53
CA ARG A 253 -1.27 4.05 10.77
C ARG A 253 -1.74 3.11 9.68
N LEU A 254 -0.79 2.47 8.99
CA LEU A 254 -1.09 1.50 7.96
C LEU A 254 -1.89 0.32 8.53
N TYR A 255 -1.45 -0.28 9.64
CA TYR A 255 -2.16 -1.37 10.29
C TYR A 255 -3.56 -0.97 10.77
N LYS A 256 -3.69 0.21 11.41
CA LYS A 256 -4.99 0.75 11.83
C LYS A 256 -5.97 0.89 10.66
N SER A 257 -5.49 1.22 9.46
CA SER A 257 -6.33 1.36 8.28
C SER A 257 -6.93 0.03 7.80
N PHE A 258 -6.36 -1.12 8.19
CA PHE A 258 -6.88 -2.44 7.85
C PHE A 258 -8.21 -2.77 8.54
N TYR A 259 -8.61 -2.00 9.56
CA TYR A 259 -9.93 -2.10 10.20
C TYR A 259 -11.04 -1.34 9.43
N LEU A 260 -10.71 -0.60 8.38
CA LEU A 260 -11.70 0.18 7.62
C LEU A 260 -12.64 -0.68 6.78
N PRO A 261 -12.19 -1.72 6.04
CA PRO A 261 -13.07 -2.56 5.25
C PRO A 261 -14.09 -3.31 6.12
N ARG A 262 -15.33 -3.40 5.65
CA ARG A 262 -16.43 -4.12 6.32
C ARG A 262 -16.83 -5.38 5.58
N ASN A 263 -16.53 -5.45 4.28
CA ASN A 263 -16.80 -6.61 3.45
C ASN A 263 -15.77 -6.71 2.31
N LYS A 264 -15.73 -7.86 1.66
CA LYS A 264 -14.78 -8.19 0.60
C LYS A 264 -14.83 -7.32 -0.67
N TRP A 265 -15.87 -6.51 -0.84
CA TRP A 265 -16.00 -5.59 -1.97
C TRP A 265 -15.46 -4.19 -1.66
N ASP A 266 -15.16 -3.90 -0.41
CA ASP A 266 -14.62 -2.63 -0.01
C ASP A 266 -13.16 -2.49 -0.47
N MET A 267 -12.74 -1.25 -0.72
CA MET A 267 -11.39 -0.90 -1.10
C MET A 267 -10.93 0.32 -0.30
N VAL A 268 -9.72 0.27 0.21
CA VAL A 268 -9.08 1.41 0.87
C VAL A 268 -8.08 2.03 -0.10
N ASP A 269 -8.25 3.32 -0.39
CA ASP A 269 -7.33 4.12 -1.18
C ASP A 269 -6.41 4.91 -0.25
N TYR A 270 -5.10 4.84 -0.50
CA TYR A 270 -4.08 5.50 0.32
C TYR A 270 -3.60 6.77 -0.36
N PRO A 271 -3.71 7.93 0.33
CA PRO A 271 -3.11 9.16 -0.15
C PRO A 271 -1.60 9.12 0.06
N ARG A 272 -0.89 9.99 -0.62
CA ARG A 272 0.54 10.19 -0.44
C ARG A 272 0.90 11.66 -0.55
N ILE A 273 1.97 12.06 0.13
CA ILE A 273 2.65 13.32 -0.11
C ILE A 273 3.97 13.04 -0.83
N ASN A 274 4.27 13.86 -1.83
CA ASN A 274 5.50 13.72 -2.59
C ASN A 274 6.55 14.64 -1.99
N LEU A 275 7.64 14.06 -1.54
CA LEU A 275 8.73 14.73 -0.86
C LEU A 275 10.00 14.73 -1.71
N GLN A 276 10.75 15.81 -1.62
CA GLN A 276 12.11 15.91 -2.13
C GLN A 276 12.99 16.51 -1.05
N VAL A 277 14.11 15.86 -0.76
CA VAL A 277 15.14 16.40 0.12
C VAL A 277 16.24 17.01 -0.74
N LYS A 278 16.54 18.30 -0.53
CA LYS A 278 17.56 19.02 -1.27
C LYS A 278 18.29 19.97 -0.31
N ASN A 279 19.61 19.83 -0.19
CA ASN A 279 20.43 20.67 0.70
C ASN A 279 19.91 20.72 2.16
N ALA A 280 19.44 19.60 2.68
CA ALA A 280 18.77 19.45 3.98
C ALA A 280 17.36 20.06 4.07
N ASP A 281 16.88 20.79 3.07
CA ASP A 281 15.51 21.26 3.01
C ASP A 281 14.58 20.13 2.55
N ILE A 282 13.42 20.01 3.19
CA ILE A 282 12.36 19.10 2.78
C ILE A 282 11.33 19.90 2.00
N LEU A 283 11.18 19.52 0.75
CA LEU A 283 10.23 20.12 -0.17
C LEU A 283 9.04 19.18 -0.38
N ILE A 284 7.83 19.73 -0.29
CA ILE A 284 6.58 19.02 -0.60
C ILE A 284 6.00 19.56 -1.90
N ALA A 285 5.68 18.66 -2.83
CA ALA A 285 5.14 19.02 -4.13
C ALA A 285 3.64 19.27 -4.10
N LYS A 286 3.23 20.31 -4.81
CA LYS A 286 1.83 20.54 -5.13
C LYS A 286 1.39 19.62 -6.28
N ASN A 287 0.27 18.94 -6.10
CA ASN A 287 -0.33 18.04 -7.08
C ASN A 287 -1.56 18.67 -7.73
N GLY A 288 -1.33 19.47 -8.76
CA GLY A 288 -2.38 20.05 -9.58
C GLY A 288 -3.49 20.74 -8.76
N LYS A 289 -4.75 20.39 -9.05
CA LYS A 289 -5.93 20.98 -8.38
C LYS A 289 -6.23 20.42 -6.98
N ASN A 290 -5.56 19.34 -6.59
CA ASN A 290 -5.84 18.62 -5.33
C ASN A 290 -4.92 19.07 -4.18
N GLY A 291 -4.17 20.15 -4.36
CA GLY A 291 -3.22 20.62 -3.37
C GLY A 291 -2.00 19.71 -3.25
N TYR A 292 -1.47 19.53 -2.03
CA TYR A 292 -0.24 18.77 -1.77
C TYR A 292 -0.48 17.29 -1.48
N LEU A 293 -1.68 16.92 -1.09
CA LEU A 293 -2.07 15.54 -0.85
C LEU A 293 -2.64 14.92 -2.13
N LEU A 294 -2.00 13.85 -2.62
CA LEU A 294 -2.47 13.12 -3.78
C LEU A 294 -3.44 12.02 -3.38
N ASP A 295 -4.72 12.24 -3.63
CA ASP A 295 -5.80 11.31 -3.31
C ASP A 295 -5.90 10.09 -4.25
N ILE A 296 -5.32 10.22 -5.45
CA ILE A 296 -5.41 9.20 -6.49
C ILE A 296 -4.08 8.45 -6.53
N GLY A 297 -3.71 7.87 -5.39
CA GLY A 297 -2.64 6.89 -5.36
C GLY A 297 -3.10 5.59 -6.02
N ASP A 298 -2.19 4.87 -6.62
CA ASP A 298 -2.42 3.52 -7.09
C ASP A 298 -2.24 2.49 -5.96
N GLN A 299 -1.91 2.94 -4.76
CA GLN A 299 -1.85 2.13 -3.55
C GLN A 299 -3.25 1.85 -3.02
N LYS A 300 -3.61 0.57 -2.96
CA LYS A 300 -4.95 0.12 -2.57
C LYS A 300 -4.87 -1.15 -1.75
N LEU A 301 -5.68 -1.20 -0.69
CA LEU A 301 -5.99 -2.44 0.00
C LEU A 301 -7.32 -2.98 -0.55
N CYS A 302 -7.33 -4.19 -1.06
CA CYS A 302 -8.53 -4.84 -1.57
C CYS A 302 -8.45 -6.36 -1.47
N CYS A 303 -9.61 -7.02 -1.52
CA CYS A 303 -9.69 -8.47 -1.53
C CYS A 303 -9.50 -8.99 -2.96
N ASN A 304 -8.68 -10.03 -3.15
CA ASN A 304 -8.41 -10.66 -4.45
C ASN A 304 -9.57 -11.55 -4.91
N ILE A 305 -10.75 -10.96 -5.14
CA ILE A 305 -11.93 -11.70 -5.63
C ILE A 305 -11.91 -11.79 -7.14
N ALA A 306 -11.76 -10.65 -7.78
CA ALA A 306 -11.78 -10.51 -9.23
C ALA A 306 -10.91 -9.31 -9.62
N CYS A 307 -9.70 -9.30 -9.05
CA CYS A 307 -8.72 -8.26 -9.31
C CYS A 307 -7.82 -8.66 -10.47
N GLY A 308 -7.35 -7.67 -11.20
CA GLY A 308 -6.40 -7.83 -12.27
C GLY A 308 -5.91 -6.51 -12.81
N PHE A 309 -5.03 -6.59 -13.79
CA PHE A 309 -4.53 -5.45 -14.51
C PHE A 309 -4.83 -5.62 -16.00
N VAL A 310 -5.18 -4.52 -16.64
CA VAL A 310 -5.38 -4.47 -18.09
C VAL A 310 -4.41 -3.48 -18.71
N GLU A 311 -4.18 -3.63 -20.01
CA GLU A 311 -3.33 -2.70 -20.73
C GLU A 311 -3.94 -1.31 -20.78
N ARG A 312 -3.10 -0.31 -20.54
CA ARG A 312 -3.44 1.11 -20.67
C ARG A 312 -2.46 1.80 -21.59
N VAL A 313 -2.98 2.46 -22.62
CA VAL A 313 -2.22 3.31 -23.53
C VAL A 313 -2.75 4.73 -23.41
N GLY A 314 -1.96 5.63 -22.91
CA GLY A 314 -2.39 6.97 -22.58
C GLY A 314 -3.56 6.96 -21.57
N LYS A 315 -4.73 7.43 -21.97
CA LYS A 315 -5.98 7.41 -21.16
C LYS A 315 -6.88 6.21 -21.46
N LYS A 316 -6.63 5.44 -22.53
CA LYS A 316 -7.47 4.32 -22.96
C LYS A 316 -7.07 3.04 -22.23
N ARG A 317 -8.06 2.29 -21.74
CA ARG A 317 -7.90 0.95 -21.15
C ARG A 317 -8.39 -0.08 -22.15
N PHE A 318 -7.62 -1.13 -22.33
CA PHE A 318 -7.96 -2.26 -23.21
C PHE A 318 -8.30 -3.46 -22.34
N TYR A 319 -9.54 -3.85 -22.31
CA TYR A 319 -10.02 -5.02 -21.54
C TYR A 319 -9.75 -6.35 -22.27
N THR A 320 -9.46 -6.27 -23.56
CA THR A 320 -8.90 -7.32 -24.41
C THR A 320 -7.62 -6.77 -25.03
N PRO A 321 -6.64 -7.62 -25.38
CA PRO A 321 -5.45 -7.13 -26.08
C PRO A 321 -5.83 -6.28 -27.30
N PRO A 322 -5.20 -5.11 -27.52
CA PRO A 322 -5.47 -4.28 -28.67
C PRO A 322 -5.09 -5.02 -29.96
N THR A 323 -5.89 -4.85 -31.00
CA THR A 323 -5.61 -5.39 -32.33
C THR A 323 -4.43 -4.65 -32.98
N LYS A 324 -3.90 -5.23 -34.08
CA LYS A 324 -2.85 -4.56 -34.87
C LYS A 324 -3.33 -3.20 -35.40
N GLU A 325 -4.61 -3.10 -35.77
CA GLU A 325 -5.28 -1.88 -36.22
C GLU A 325 -5.36 -0.85 -35.09
N ASP A 326 -5.75 -1.28 -33.88
CA ASP A 326 -5.76 -0.40 -32.69
C ASP A 326 -4.36 0.20 -32.45
N ILE A 327 -3.32 -0.63 -32.53
CA ILE A 327 -1.91 -0.21 -32.30
C ILE A 327 -1.44 0.78 -33.36
N LYS A 328 -1.76 0.56 -34.64
CA LYS A 328 -1.39 1.48 -35.74
C LYS A 328 -1.97 2.88 -35.57
N LEU A 329 -3.12 2.99 -34.88
CA LEU A 329 -3.79 4.28 -34.60
C LEU A 329 -3.25 5.00 -33.36
N LEU A 330 -2.27 4.39 -32.65
CA LEU A 330 -1.72 4.95 -31.42
C LEU A 330 -0.34 5.55 -31.68
N PRO A 331 -0.21 6.88 -31.85
CA PRO A 331 1.10 7.50 -31.94
C PRO A 331 1.84 7.30 -30.61
N ASN A 332 3.10 6.89 -30.66
CA ASN A 332 3.95 6.61 -29.50
C ASN A 332 3.34 5.55 -28.58
N TYR A 333 3.13 4.34 -29.08
CA TYR A 333 2.58 3.23 -28.34
C TYR A 333 3.43 2.91 -27.09
N ARG A 334 2.90 3.26 -25.94
CA ARG A 334 3.48 2.93 -24.63
C ARG A 334 2.47 2.14 -23.81
N SER A 335 2.84 0.90 -23.50
CA SER A 335 1.99 -0.04 -22.75
C SER A 335 2.25 0.10 -21.25
N TYR A 336 1.22 0.51 -20.54
CA TYR A 336 1.18 0.59 -19.08
C TYR A 336 0.11 -0.34 -18.53
N GLU A 337 0.02 -0.41 -17.22
CA GLU A 337 -1.03 -1.12 -16.51
C GLU A 337 -2.16 -0.21 -16.06
N ALA A 338 -3.35 -0.77 -15.93
CA ALA A 338 -4.44 -0.17 -15.18
C ALA A 338 -5.10 -1.24 -14.31
N PHE A 339 -5.18 -0.96 -13.02
CA PHE A 339 -5.86 -1.85 -12.08
C PHE A 339 -7.36 -1.87 -12.37
N ILE A 340 -7.92 -3.08 -12.40
CA ILE A 340 -9.35 -3.33 -12.50
C ILE A 340 -9.79 -4.33 -11.43
N MET A 341 -11.02 -4.17 -10.96
CA MET A 341 -11.68 -5.14 -10.09
C MET A 341 -13.02 -5.51 -10.72
N GLY A 342 -13.35 -6.79 -10.72
CA GLY A 342 -14.57 -7.28 -11.31
C GLY A 342 -14.44 -7.86 -12.72
N PHE A 343 -13.21 -8.11 -13.14
CA PHE A 343 -12.96 -8.74 -14.43
C PHE A 343 -13.22 -10.24 -14.37
N PHE A 344 -14.26 -10.68 -15.09
CA PHE A 344 -14.49 -12.10 -15.37
C PHE A 344 -14.38 -12.31 -16.88
N LYS A 345 -13.37 -13.08 -17.28
CA LYS A 345 -13.19 -13.49 -18.67
C LYS A 345 -14.25 -14.54 -19.03
N ARG A 346 -15.42 -14.10 -19.46
CA ARG A 346 -16.41 -14.96 -20.15
C ARG A 346 -17.34 -14.13 -21.02
N ASN A 347 -17.30 -14.41 -22.34
CA ASN A 347 -18.27 -14.11 -23.40
C ASN A 347 -19.17 -12.87 -23.13
N ASN A 348 -18.96 -11.78 -23.85
CA ASN A 348 -19.81 -10.58 -24.00
C ASN A 348 -20.65 -10.05 -22.80
N LYS A 349 -20.73 -10.78 -21.67
CA LYS A 349 -21.35 -10.38 -20.41
C LYS A 349 -20.36 -9.77 -19.39
N ILE A 350 -19.17 -9.42 -19.84
CA ILE A 350 -18.09 -8.85 -19.00
C ILE A 350 -18.53 -7.49 -18.45
N LEU A 351 -19.21 -6.70 -19.26
CA LEU A 351 -19.62 -5.35 -18.90
C LEU A 351 -20.59 -5.34 -17.72
N ASP A 352 -21.57 -6.26 -17.70
CA ASP A 352 -22.61 -6.29 -16.68
C ASP A 352 -22.08 -6.68 -15.29
N ARG A 353 -21.12 -7.61 -15.22
CA ARG A 353 -20.50 -8.01 -13.94
C ARG A 353 -19.49 -6.99 -13.43
N PHE A 354 -18.74 -6.36 -14.32
CA PHE A 354 -17.86 -5.26 -13.98
C PHE A 354 -18.63 -4.09 -13.40
N LEU A 355 -19.73 -3.69 -14.03
CA LEU A 355 -20.62 -2.66 -13.53
C LEU A 355 -21.21 -3.01 -12.18
N PHE A 356 -21.60 -4.27 -11.96
CA PHE A 356 -22.14 -4.71 -10.68
C PHE A 356 -21.13 -4.61 -9.53
N ILE A 357 -19.88 -4.96 -9.75
CA ILE A 357 -18.83 -4.93 -8.71
C ILE A 357 -18.39 -3.50 -8.41
N GLU A 358 -18.16 -2.68 -9.45
CA GLU A 358 -17.92 -1.23 -9.27
C GLU A 358 -19.06 -0.56 -8.50
N PHE A 359 -20.23 -1.09 -8.68
CA PHE A 359 -21.46 -0.66 -8.07
C PHE A 359 -21.59 -1.06 -6.59
N CYS A 360 -21.20 -2.28 -6.21
CA CYS A 360 -21.23 -2.76 -4.83
C CYS A 360 -20.06 -2.27 -4.00
N ARG A 361 -19.00 -1.75 -4.63
CA ARG A 361 -17.76 -1.32 -3.99
C ARG A 361 -17.94 -0.03 -3.21
N ARG A 362 -17.41 0.00 -2.00
CA ARG A 362 -17.20 1.24 -1.26
C ARG A 362 -15.72 1.58 -1.27
N HIS A 363 -15.43 2.85 -1.51
CA HIS A 363 -14.10 3.40 -1.43
C HIS A 363 -13.93 4.09 -0.07
N PHE A 364 -12.92 3.67 0.65
CA PHE A 364 -12.49 4.30 1.88
C PHE A 364 -11.18 5.03 1.59
N LYS A 365 -11.16 6.35 1.73
CA LYS A 365 -9.94 7.13 1.64
C LYS A 365 -9.32 7.20 3.02
N ALA A 366 -8.19 6.52 3.22
CA ALA A 366 -7.47 6.53 4.48
C ALA A 366 -6.83 7.89 4.78
N GLU A 367 -6.44 8.10 6.02
CA GLU A 367 -5.48 9.14 6.38
C GLU A 367 -4.12 8.90 5.70
N LEU A 368 -3.23 9.87 5.76
CA LEU A 368 -1.86 9.71 5.27
C LEU A 368 -1.12 8.64 6.11
N THR A 369 -0.56 7.64 5.44
CA THR A 369 0.15 6.52 6.06
C THR A 369 1.58 6.35 5.56
N ASN A 370 2.04 7.18 4.64
CA ASN A 370 3.33 7.00 3.99
C ASN A 370 3.93 8.31 3.49
N TYR A 371 5.23 8.29 3.29
CA TYR A 371 6.03 9.35 2.69
C TYR A 371 6.57 8.85 1.36
N HIS A 372 6.32 9.57 0.27
CA HIS A 372 6.79 9.21 -1.06
C HIS A 372 7.98 10.07 -1.48
N PHE A 373 9.08 9.43 -1.86
CA PHE A 373 10.33 10.08 -2.28
C PHE A 373 10.64 9.74 -3.75
N PRO A 374 9.89 10.29 -4.72
CA PRO A 374 9.93 9.84 -6.12
C PRO A 374 11.25 10.12 -6.83
N PHE A 375 12.07 11.07 -6.32
CA PHE A 375 13.31 11.49 -6.99
C PHE A 375 14.57 10.76 -6.53
N ILE A 376 14.45 9.82 -5.59
CA ILE A 376 15.55 8.91 -5.25
C ILE A 376 15.79 7.90 -6.37
N LYS A 377 14.76 7.57 -7.15
CA LYS A 377 14.87 6.66 -8.29
C LYS A 377 15.87 7.19 -9.30
N GLN A 378 16.82 6.33 -9.73
CA GLN A 378 17.84 6.68 -10.70
C GLN A 378 17.25 7.31 -11.97
N SER A 379 16.12 6.77 -12.45
CA SER A 379 15.42 7.29 -13.64
C SER A 379 14.78 8.67 -13.46
N ARG A 380 14.68 9.18 -12.24
CA ARG A 380 14.02 10.44 -11.89
C ARG A 380 14.89 11.41 -11.09
N CYS A 381 16.12 11.05 -10.73
CA CYS A 381 16.98 11.86 -9.86
C CYS A 381 17.32 13.25 -10.44
N HIS A 382 17.28 13.38 -11.77
CA HIS A 382 17.50 14.65 -12.49
C HIS A 382 16.25 15.55 -12.54
N LEU A 383 15.09 15.03 -12.14
CA LEU A 383 13.83 15.77 -12.12
C LEU A 383 13.68 16.53 -10.79
N SER A 384 12.86 17.55 -10.79
CA SER A 384 12.43 18.27 -9.60
C SER A 384 10.97 18.68 -9.74
N PHE A 385 10.35 19.01 -8.63
CA PHE A 385 9.01 19.58 -8.65
C PHE A 385 9.01 21.00 -9.22
N LYS A 386 8.01 21.33 -10.02
CA LYS A 386 7.82 22.68 -10.56
C LYS A 386 7.27 23.65 -9.52
N GLU A 387 6.33 23.17 -8.71
CA GLU A 387 5.73 23.92 -7.61
C GLU A 387 5.89 23.12 -6.33
N CYS A 388 6.56 23.68 -5.35
CA CYS A 388 6.77 23.08 -4.04
C CYS A 388 6.81 24.15 -2.95
N LEU A 389 6.58 23.70 -1.72
CA LEU A 389 6.80 24.48 -0.50
C LEU A 389 7.80 23.72 0.37
N THR A 390 8.50 24.44 1.24
CA THR A 390 9.19 23.79 2.36
C THR A 390 8.14 23.16 3.28
N ILE A 391 8.52 22.15 4.08
CA ILE A 391 7.61 21.58 5.08
C ILE A 391 7.08 22.68 6.01
N LYS A 392 7.94 23.59 6.44
CA LYS A 392 7.60 24.71 7.32
C LYS A 392 6.53 25.62 6.69
N ASP A 393 6.72 26.02 5.43
CA ASP A 393 5.75 26.85 4.72
C ASP A 393 4.44 26.10 4.48
N TYR A 394 4.52 24.80 4.19
CA TYR A 394 3.34 23.97 4.05
C TYR A 394 2.55 23.84 5.37
N GLN A 395 3.22 23.64 6.50
CA GLN A 395 2.57 23.61 7.82
C GLN A 395 1.85 24.91 8.15
N ASN A 396 2.38 26.06 7.69
CA ASN A 396 1.79 27.38 7.85
C ASN A 396 0.72 27.71 6.79
N SER A 397 0.56 26.84 5.78
CA SER A 397 -0.44 27.01 4.74
C SER A 397 -1.86 26.71 5.26
N GLN A 398 -2.86 27.17 4.52
CA GLN A 398 -4.27 26.88 4.82
C GLN A 398 -4.77 25.59 4.13
N ASP A 399 -3.88 24.63 3.84
CA ASP A 399 -4.31 23.35 3.26
C ASP A 399 -5.19 22.60 4.26
N SER A 400 -6.45 22.38 3.89
CA SER A 400 -7.47 21.73 4.73
C SER A 400 -7.14 20.28 5.08
N ASN A 401 -6.15 19.68 4.43
CA ASN A 401 -5.70 18.32 4.75
C ASN A 401 -4.84 18.28 6.04
N ILE A 402 -4.19 19.39 6.41
CA ILE A 402 -3.36 19.47 7.62
C ILE A 402 -4.27 19.44 8.85
N GLY A 403 -3.98 18.53 9.79
CA GLY A 403 -4.80 18.32 10.98
C GLY A 403 -6.13 17.57 10.72
N THR A 404 -6.39 17.22 9.44
CA THR A 404 -7.51 16.35 9.05
C THR A 404 -6.97 15.03 8.52
N ARG A 405 -6.74 14.89 7.23
CA ARG A 405 -6.18 13.66 6.63
C ARG A 405 -4.67 13.48 6.86
N ILE A 406 -3.97 14.55 7.17
CA ILE A 406 -2.55 14.55 7.54
C ILE A 406 -2.46 14.88 9.02
N ASP A 407 -2.03 13.92 9.83
CA ASP A 407 -1.65 14.23 11.21
C ASP A 407 -0.42 15.14 11.19
N LYS A 408 -0.46 16.21 12.00
CA LYS A 408 0.66 17.17 12.10
C LYS A 408 1.98 16.50 12.47
N LYS A 409 1.95 15.39 13.21
CA LYS A 409 3.15 14.60 13.56
C LYS A 409 3.85 14.02 12.34
N MET A 410 3.12 13.77 11.23
CA MET A 410 3.74 13.31 9.99
C MET A 410 4.47 14.43 9.21
N LEU A 411 4.35 15.68 9.64
CA LEU A 411 5.04 16.82 9.02
C LEU A 411 6.21 17.32 9.88
N LEU A 412 6.70 16.53 10.83
CA LEU A 412 7.89 16.88 11.62
C LEU A 412 9.14 16.70 10.76
N GLU A 413 9.89 17.78 10.53
CA GLU A 413 11.09 17.79 9.66
C GLU A 413 12.13 16.78 10.12
N ASP A 414 12.47 16.78 11.42
CA ASP A 414 13.47 15.86 11.99
C ASP A 414 13.08 14.40 11.73
N ARG A 415 11.79 14.06 11.85
CA ARG A 415 11.30 12.70 11.59
C ARG A 415 11.41 12.34 10.12
N ILE A 416 11.08 13.26 9.22
CA ILE A 416 11.18 13.02 7.76
C ILE A 416 12.64 12.85 7.35
N LEU A 417 13.55 13.68 7.88
CA LEU A 417 14.99 13.56 7.62
C LEU A 417 15.53 12.24 8.15
N GLU A 418 15.20 11.86 9.40
CA GLU A 418 15.57 10.56 9.95
C GLU A 418 15.12 9.40 9.04
N LEU A 419 13.86 9.41 8.60
CA LEU A 419 13.35 8.38 7.70
C LEU A 419 14.08 8.38 6.35
N TYR A 420 14.41 9.56 5.82
CA TYR A 420 15.16 9.69 4.58
C TYR A 420 16.57 9.09 4.67
N THR A 421 17.23 9.22 5.83
CA THR A 421 18.58 8.62 6.04
C THR A 421 18.57 7.09 6.09
N ARG A 422 17.40 6.46 6.19
CA ARG A 422 17.28 4.99 6.12
C ARG A 422 17.47 4.44 4.72
N PHE A 423 17.36 5.29 3.70
CA PHE A 423 17.66 4.89 2.33
C PHE A 423 19.19 4.72 2.14
N ASN A 424 19.56 3.82 1.25
CA ASN A 424 20.95 3.60 0.86
C ASN A 424 21.32 4.54 -0.31
N LEU A 425 21.58 5.81 0.01
CA LEU A 425 21.81 6.88 -0.97
C LEU A 425 23.26 7.02 -1.38
#